data_6fd4a0babf84bee2aa97117ee88c89fe
#
_entry.id   6fd4a0babf84bee2aa97117ee88c89fe
#
_cell.length_a   1.000
_cell.length_b   1.000
_cell.length_c   1.000
_cell.angle_alpha   90.00
_cell.angle_beta   90.00
_cell.angle_gamma   90.00
#
_symmetry.space_group_name_H-M   'P 1'
#
loop_
_entity.id
_entity.type
_entity.pdbx_description
1 polymer ?
#
loop_
_entity_poly.entity_id
_entity_poly.type
_entity_poly.pdbx_seq_one_letter_code
_entity_poly.pdbx_strand_id
1 'polypeptide(L)'
;MSLDLEAAAGDFGRELQRLLDAVLPSEKGADPAFRQVTVTASGLAFAVELGTAETEKAQTIPLLREGSKAAELFVQFLLVADSAGRYPAVDKSTFELRIDRLPLLRLEFNREMHTAPSSHWHVHVERAALTGLLVRNDPDHSGELYKLHLPVGGARMRPCLEDMLQLLIQEFCFDSKQGAHQAIEDGRIRWRHRQLAAMVRDDPEEAVRVLQEELGYEVKPPTSGARSARLDRLRHW
;
A
#
# COMPACT_ATOMS: atom_id res chain seq x y z
N MET A 1 5.74 -14.85 -22.44
CA MET A 1 4.30 -14.85 -22.11
C MET A 1 3.94 -13.43 -21.72
N SER A 2 2.90 -12.85 -22.31
CA SER A 2 2.33 -11.58 -21.88
C SER A 2 1.59 -11.74 -20.55
N LEU A 3 1.59 -10.71 -19.72
CA LEU A 3 0.84 -10.68 -18.47
C LEU A 3 -0.67 -10.67 -18.79
N ASP A 4 -1.40 -11.56 -18.16
CA ASP A 4 -2.86 -11.43 -17.99
C ASP A 4 -3.09 -10.57 -16.73
N LEU A 5 -3.28 -9.26 -16.94
CA LEU A 5 -3.42 -8.31 -15.85
C LEU A 5 -4.75 -8.51 -15.09
N GLU A 6 -5.81 -8.91 -15.76
CA GLU A 6 -7.11 -9.18 -15.14
C GLU A 6 -7.02 -10.36 -14.16
N ALA A 7 -6.44 -11.47 -14.61
CA ALA A 7 -6.22 -12.63 -13.76
C ALA A 7 -5.32 -12.28 -12.56
N ALA A 8 -4.25 -11.52 -12.79
CA ALA A 8 -3.33 -11.09 -11.73
C ALA A 8 -3.99 -10.13 -10.72
N ALA A 9 -4.86 -9.24 -11.16
CA ALA A 9 -5.65 -8.36 -10.30
C ALA A 9 -6.67 -9.17 -9.48
N GLY A 10 -7.31 -10.17 -10.08
CA GLY A 10 -8.19 -11.10 -9.39
C GLY A 10 -7.46 -11.90 -8.29
N ASP A 11 -6.25 -12.39 -8.57
CA ASP A 11 -5.42 -13.07 -7.56
C ASP A 11 -5.06 -12.14 -6.40
N PHE A 12 -4.68 -10.90 -6.71
CA PHE A 12 -4.38 -9.88 -5.70
C PHE A 12 -5.62 -9.55 -4.86
N GLY A 13 -6.78 -9.39 -5.47
CA GLY A 13 -8.04 -9.17 -4.76
C GLY A 13 -8.38 -10.32 -3.81
N ARG A 14 -8.20 -11.57 -4.24
CA ARG A 14 -8.38 -12.76 -3.39
C ARG A 14 -7.39 -12.82 -2.23
N GLU A 15 -6.14 -12.41 -2.44
CA GLU A 15 -5.14 -12.32 -1.37
C GLU A 15 -5.52 -11.25 -0.34
N LEU A 16 -5.96 -10.09 -0.81
CA LEU A 16 -6.44 -8.99 0.04
C LEU A 16 -7.66 -9.40 0.87
N GLN A 17 -8.64 -10.06 0.23
CA GLN A 17 -9.84 -10.58 0.93
C GLN A 17 -9.44 -11.54 2.05
N ARG A 18 -8.56 -12.51 1.76
CA ARG A 18 -8.09 -13.48 2.77
C ARG A 18 -7.39 -12.82 3.96
N LEU A 19 -6.57 -11.80 3.70
CA LEU A 19 -5.90 -11.03 4.76
C LEU A 19 -6.93 -10.33 5.66
N LEU A 20 -7.85 -9.58 5.06
CA LEU A 20 -8.87 -8.84 5.80
C LEU A 20 -9.78 -9.77 6.61
N ASP A 21 -10.16 -10.91 6.04
CA ASP A 21 -10.99 -11.92 6.71
C ASP A 21 -10.24 -12.62 7.85
N ALA A 22 -8.94 -12.82 7.72
CA ALA A 22 -8.13 -13.43 8.78
C ALA A 22 -7.86 -12.48 9.96
N VAL A 23 -7.80 -11.16 9.69
CA VAL A 23 -7.36 -10.18 10.68
C VAL A 23 -8.53 -9.49 11.40
N LEU A 24 -9.53 -9.01 10.66
CA LEU A 24 -10.58 -8.14 11.21
C LEU A 24 -11.84 -8.93 11.56
N PRO A 25 -12.41 -8.75 12.78
CA PRO A 25 -13.70 -9.34 13.13
C PRO A 25 -14.84 -8.65 12.34
N SER A 26 -15.96 -9.35 12.16
CA SER A 26 -17.18 -8.81 11.60
C SER A 26 -18.08 -8.30 12.71
N GLU A 27 -18.78 -7.20 12.46
CA GLU A 27 -19.83 -6.73 13.36
C GLU A 27 -20.98 -7.76 13.40
N LYS A 28 -21.58 -7.96 14.59
CA LYS A 28 -22.71 -8.90 14.73
C LYS A 28 -23.86 -8.48 13.84
N GLY A 29 -24.30 -9.38 12.95
CA GLY A 29 -25.40 -9.14 12.04
C GLY A 29 -25.07 -8.29 10.80
N ALA A 30 -23.79 -7.91 10.61
CA ALA A 30 -23.35 -7.25 9.38
C ALA A 30 -23.47 -8.20 8.19
N ASP A 31 -23.96 -7.69 7.07
CA ASP A 31 -23.97 -8.42 5.80
C ASP A 31 -22.51 -8.65 5.34
N PRO A 32 -22.10 -9.92 5.11
CA PRO A 32 -20.77 -10.23 4.59
C PRO A 32 -20.44 -9.53 3.27
N ALA A 33 -21.45 -9.17 2.47
CA ALA A 33 -21.27 -8.49 1.20
C ALA A 33 -20.57 -7.12 1.34
N PHE A 34 -20.72 -6.43 2.47
CA PHE A 34 -20.07 -5.13 2.72
C PHE A 34 -18.56 -5.23 2.95
N ARG A 35 -18.00 -6.42 3.06
CA ARG A 35 -16.55 -6.64 3.23
C ARG A 35 -15.90 -7.26 2.01
N GLN A 36 -16.62 -7.36 0.90
CA GLN A 36 -16.13 -8.01 -0.29
C GLN A 36 -15.12 -7.12 -1.01
N VAL A 37 -13.98 -7.71 -1.36
CA VAL A 37 -13.02 -7.07 -2.26
C VAL A 37 -13.50 -7.25 -3.68
N THR A 38 -13.66 -6.16 -4.40
CA THR A 38 -14.04 -6.13 -5.81
C THR A 38 -12.86 -5.74 -6.69
N VAL A 39 -12.85 -6.24 -7.90
CA VAL A 39 -11.86 -5.92 -8.93
C VAL A 39 -12.60 -5.37 -10.14
N THR A 40 -12.36 -4.10 -10.46
CA THR A 40 -13.06 -3.40 -11.53
C THR A 40 -12.07 -2.86 -12.56
N ALA A 41 -12.36 -3.06 -13.83
CA ALA A 41 -11.55 -2.50 -14.92
C ALA A 41 -11.67 -0.97 -14.94
N SER A 42 -10.53 -0.29 -15.06
CA SER A 42 -10.41 1.17 -15.13
C SER A 42 -9.41 1.57 -16.21
N GLY A 43 -9.86 1.64 -17.45
CA GLY A 43 -9.01 1.85 -18.61
C GLY A 43 -8.00 0.70 -18.81
N LEU A 44 -6.70 1.01 -18.73
CA LEU A 44 -5.59 0.03 -18.79
C LEU A 44 -5.18 -0.50 -17.41
N ALA A 45 -5.94 -0.19 -16.37
CA ALA A 45 -5.68 -0.56 -14.99
C ALA A 45 -6.84 -1.36 -14.40
N PHE A 46 -6.63 -1.95 -13.22
CA PHE A 46 -7.67 -2.58 -12.42
C PHE A 46 -7.70 -1.94 -11.03
N ALA A 47 -8.86 -1.42 -10.65
CA ALA A 47 -9.11 -0.99 -9.27
C ALA A 47 -9.43 -2.23 -8.42
N VAL A 48 -8.76 -2.35 -7.28
CA VAL A 48 -9.01 -3.38 -6.26
C VAL A 48 -9.38 -2.64 -4.98
N GLU A 49 -10.63 -2.73 -4.60
CA GLU A 49 -11.21 -1.94 -3.52
C GLU A 49 -12.32 -2.69 -2.79
N LEU A 50 -12.75 -2.13 -1.67
CA LEU A 50 -13.85 -2.68 -0.89
C LEU A 50 -15.19 -2.22 -1.50
N GLY A 51 -16.16 -3.12 -1.58
CA GLY A 51 -17.49 -2.80 -2.03
C GLY A 51 -18.18 -3.97 -2.71
N THR A 52 -19.45 -3.78 -3.03
CA THR A 52 -20.22 -4.69 -3.89
C THR A 52 -20.26 -4.14 -5.31
N ALA A 53 -20.44 -5.03 -6.29
CA ALA A 53 -20.60 -4.64 -7.70
C ALA A 53 -21.79 -3.66 -7.94
N GLU A 54 -22.71 -3.55 -6.98
CA GLU A 54 -23.88 -2.68 -7.02
C GLU A 54 -23.62 -1.30 -6.41
N THR A 55 -22.47 -1.08 -5.74
CA THR A 55 -22.12 0.20 -5.13
C THR A 55 -21.12 0.93 -6.00
N GLU A 56 -21.50 2.08 -6.54
CA GLU A 56 -20.63 2.94 -7.36
C GLU A 56 -19.48 3.60 -6.56
N LYS A 57 -19.41 3.39 -5.24
CA LYS A 57 -18.41 4.01 -4.36
C LYS A 57 -17.70 2.95 -3.54
N ALA A 58 -16.37 3.08 -3.47
CA ALA A 58 -15.55 2.29 -2.57
C ALA A 58 -16.07 2.41 -1.13
N GLN A 59 -16.22 1.26 -0.47
CA GLN A 59 -16.76 1.16 0.88
C GLN A 59 -15.63 1.13 1.92
N THR A 60 -16.01 1.24 3.17
CA THR A 60 -15.11 1.11 4.32
C THR A 60 -15.43 -0.14 5.12
N ILE A 61 -14.43 -0.71 5.77
CA ILE A 61 -14.60 -1.78 6.76
C ILE A 61 -14.76 -1.16 8.14
N PRO A 62 -15.79 -1.52 8.91
CA PRO A 62 -15.88 -1.11 10.30
C PRO A 62 -14.73 -1.71 11.12
N LEU A 63 -14.06 -0.85 11.88
CA LEU A 63 -13.08 -1.23 12.88
C LEU A 63 -13.79 -1.26 14.24
N LEU A 64 -13.71 -2.40 14.91
CA LEU A 64 -14.43 -2.63 16.16
C LEU A 64 -13.52 -2.39 17.36
N ARG A 65 -14.10 -1.91 18.44
CA ARG A 65 -13.52 -1.89 19.77
C ARG A 65 -14.53 -2.48 20.75
N GLU A 66 -14.15 -3.55 21.44
CA GLU A 66 -15.05 -4.29 22.34
C GLU A 66 -16.37 -4.72 21.64
N GLY A 67 -16.25 -5.14 20.37
CA GLY A 67 -17.36 -5.62 19.55
C GLY A 67 -18.25 -4.52 18.94
N SER A 68 -17.99 -3.24 19.21
CA SER A 68 -18.76 -2.11 18.68
C SER A 68 -17.93 -1.30 17.68
N LYS A 69 -18.59 -0.77 16.63
CA LYS A 69 -17.93 0.07 15.63
C LYS A 69 -17.38 1.34 16.29
N ALA A 70 -16.07 1.57 16.14
CA ALA A 70 -15.37 2.74 16.68
C ALA A 70 -14.75 3.62 15.58
N ALA A 71 -14.40 3.03 14.42
CA ALA A 71 -13.80 3.73 13.31
C ALA A 71 -14.07 2.96 12.00
N GLU A 72 -13.44 3.39 10.91
CA GLU A 72 -13.56 2.77 9.59
C GLU A 72 -12.17 2.69 8.92
N LEU A 73 -11.90 1.57 8.23
CA LEU A 73 -10.75 1.40 7.37
C LEU A 73 -11.18 1.51 5.91
N PHE A 74 -10.58 2.43 5.17
CA PHE A 74 -10.66 2.51 3.71
C PHE A 74 -9.43 1.89 3.08
N VAL A 75 -9.61 1.07 2.03
CA VAL A 75 -8.53 0.41 1.28
C VAL A 75 -8.82 0.49 -0.20
N GLN A 76 -7.85 0.98 -0.96
CA GLN A 76 -7.92 1.02 -2.41
C GLN A 76 -6.54 0.77 -3.01
N PHE A 77 -6.49 0.01 -4.11
CA PHE A 77 -5.33 -0.17 -4.97
C PHE A 77 -5.70 0.08 -6.43
N LEU A 78 -4.76 0.58 -7.19
CA LEU A 78 -4.82 0.61 -8.64
C LEU A 78 -3.65 -0.22 -9.17
N LEU A 79 -3.96 -1.27 -9.93
CA LEU A 79 -2.99 -2.19 -10.51
C LEU A 79 -2.84 -1.93 -12.00
N VAL A 80 -1.60 -1.93 -12.47
CA VAL A 80 -1.22 -1.82 -13.88
C VAL A 80 -0.20 -2.90 -14.23
N ALA A 81 0.06 -3.11 -15.51
CA ALA A 81 1.24 -3.86 -15.93
C ALA A 81 2.51 -3.08 -15.60
N ASP A 82 3.59 -3.77 -15.25
CA ASP A 82 4.90 -3.14 -15.11
C ASP A 82 5.40 -2.62 -16.48
N SER A 83 6.47 -1.83 -16.48
CA SER A 83 7.03 -1.25 -17.72
C SER A 83 7.49 -2.28 -18.76
N ALA A 84 7.63 -3.54 -18.37
CA ALA A 84 7.98 -4.64 -19.27
C ALA A 84 6.75 -5.47 -19.68
N GLY A 85 5.54 -5.15 -19.19
CA GLY A 85 4.31 -5.89 -19.45
C GLY A 85 4.33 -7.33 -18.92
N ARG A 86 5.11 -7.62 -17.86
CA ARG A 86 5.33 -8.98 -17.37
C ARG A 86 4.83 -9.27 -15.98
N TYR A 87 4.68 -8.23 -15.15
CA TYR A 87 4.27 -8.36 -13.76
C TYR A 87 3.18 -7.36 -13.41
N PRO A 88 2.22 -7.71 -12.53
CA PRO A 88 1.32 -6.72 -11.96
C PRO A 88 2.11 -5.78 -11.06
N ALA A 89 1.78 -4.51 -11.11
CA ALA A 89 2.42 -3.48 -10.33
C ALA A 89 1.36 -2.55 -9.74
N VAL A 90 1.52 -2.19 -8.48
CA VAL A 90 0.69 -1.16 -7.86
C VAL A 90 1.11 0.21 -8.43
N ASP A 91 0.16 0.89 -9.03
CA ASP A 91 0.32 2.27 -9.52
C ASP A 91 -0.03 3.27 -8.42
N LYS A 92 -1.15 3.02 -7.75
CA LYS A 92 -1.60 3.80 -6.59
C LYS A 92 -2.11 2.87 -5.49
N SER A 93 -1.94 3.28 -4.24
CA SER A 93 -2.66 2.68 -3.11
C SER A 93 -2.99 3.74 -2.07
N THR A 94 -4.14 3.57 -1.41
CA THR A 94 -4.63 4.46 -0.36
C THR A 94 -5.18 3.61 0.77
N PHE A 95 -4.67 3.84 1.99
CA PHE A 95 -5.21 3.26 3.22
C PHE A 95 -5.55 4.41 4.16
N GLU A 96 -6.80 4.43 4.66
CA GLU A 96 -7.22 5.50 5.57
C GLU A 96 -7.89 4.94 6.82
N LEU A 97 -7.51 5.48 7.96
CA LEU A 97 -8.30 5.42 9.18
C LEU A 97 -9.28 6.60 9.17
N ARG A 98 -10.57 6.32 9.28
CA ARG A 98 -11.65 7.31 9.23
C ARG A 98 -12.54 7.24 10.47
N ILE A 99 -13.07 8.39 10.89
CA ILE A 99 -14.21 8.51 11.82
C ILE A 99 -15.27 9.35 11.11
N ASP A 100 -16.51 8.87 11.08
CA ASP A 100 -17.63 9.56 10.44
C ASP A 100 -17.32 10.00 8.98
N ARG A 101 -16.64 9.12 8.23
CA ARG A 101 -16.16 9.33 6.85
C ARG A 101 -15.02 10.36 6.72
N LEU A 102 -14.59 10.99 7.81
CA LEU A 102 -13.46 11.94 7.80
C LEU A 102 -12.14 11.19 8.04
N PRO A 103 -11.13 11.37 7.19
CA PRO A 103 -9.84 10.74 7.38
C PRO A 103 -9.12 11.35 8.60
N LEU A 104 -8.52 10.50 9.43
CA LEU A 104 -7.61 10.87 10.52
C LEU A 104 -6.15 10.65 10.12
N LEU A 105 -5.89 9.48 9.55
CA LEU A 105 -4.59 9.11 9.02
C LEU A 105 -4.79 8.54 7.62
N ARG A 106 -3.90 8.89 6.71
CA ARG A 106 -3.87 8.34 5.36
C ARG A 106 -2.44 7.97 5.01
N LEU A 107 -2.24 6.74 4.54
CA LEU A 107 -1.02 6.29 3.91
C LEU A 107 -1.27 6.18 2.42
N GLU A 108 -0.54 6.93 1.63
CA GLU A 108 -0.67 6.95 0.18
C GLU A 108 0.61 6.49 -0.52
N PHE A 109 0.41 5.84 -1.64
CA PHE A 109 1.44 5.62 -2.65
C PHE A 109 0.91 6.03 -4.01
N ASN A 110 1.69 6.80 -4.75
CA ASN A 110 1.44 7.14 -6.14
C ASN A 110 2.76 7.09 -6.90
N ARG A 111 2.85 6.17 -7.85
CA ARG A 111 4.07 5.92 -8.64
C ARG A 111 4.55 7.15 -9.42
N GLU A 112 3.61 7.92 -9.94
CA GLU A 112 3.85 9.09 -10.79
C GLU A 112 3.84 10.41 -9.99
N MET A 113 4.03 10.34 -8.66
CA MET A 113 4.11 11.54 -7.84
C MET A 113 5.46 12.22 -8.06
N HIS A 114 5.44 13.50 -8.41
CA HIS A 114 6.64 14.32 -8.63
C HIS A 114 6.73 15.54 -7.72
N THR A 115 5.60 15.95 -7.11
CA THR A 115 5.51 17.12 -6.23
C THR A 115 5.58 16.79 -4.75
N ALA A 116 5.54 15.51 -4.41
CA ALA A 116 5.63 14.97 -3.06
C ALA A 116 6.33 13.60 -3.09
N PRO A 117 6.73 13.03 -1.94
CA PRO A 117 7.23 11.66 -1.89
C PRO A 117 6.22 10.68 -2.50
N SER A 118 6.70 9.71 -3.28
CA SER A 118 5.83 8.71 -3.90
C SER A 118 5.06 7.87 -2.86
N SER A 119 5.62 7.70 -1.66
CA SER A 119 4.97 7.06 -0.52
C SER A 119 5.07 7.98 0.68
N HIS A 120 3.93 8.31 1.30
CA HIS A 120 3.88 9.28 2.39
C HIS A 120 2.63 9.12 3.27
N TRP A 121 2.74 9.67 4.49
CA TRP A 121 1.62 9.82 5.39
C TRP A 121 1.01 11.21 5.33
N HIS A 122 -0.31 11.28 5.43
CA HIS A 122 -1.05 12.47 5.81
C HIS A 122 -1.65 12.28 7.20
N VAL A 123 -1.47 13.28 8.04
CA VAL A 123 -2.04 13.33 9.39
C VAL A 123 -3.07 14.46 9.41
N HIS A 124 -4.34 14.10 9.55
CA HIS A 124 -5.46 15.05 9.54
C HIS A 124 -5.76 15.55 10.97
N VAL A 125 -4.72 16.09 11.64
CA VAL A 125 -4.82 16.62 13.01
C VAL A 125 -4.19 18.01 13.05
N GLU A 126 -4.93 19.01 13.48
CA GLU A 126 -4.44 20.37 13.58
C GLU A 126 -3.63 20.60 14.86
N ARG A 127 -2.47 21.24 14.73
CA ARG A 127 -1.62 21.66 15.83
C ARG A 127 -1.04 23.04 15.53
N ALA A 128 -1.53 24.08 16.24
CA ALA A 128 -1.22 25.48 15.97
C ALA A 128 0.28 25.82 15.84
N ALA A 129 1.15 25.18 16.63
CA ALA A 129 2.60 25.39 16.56
C ALA A 129 3.20 24.93 15.23
N LEU A 130 2.77 23.76 14.71
CA LEU A 130 3.24 23.22 13.43
C LEU A 130 2.62 23.99 12.26
N THR A 131 1.33 24.28 12.33
CA THR A 131 0.62 25.16 11.39
C THR A 131 1.31 26.52 11.26
N GLY A 132 1.62 27.17 12.39
CA GLY A 132 2.30 28.46 12.40
C GLY A 132 3.74 28.39 11.84
N LEU A 133 4.45 27.27 12.02
CA LEU A 133 5.76 27.06 11.43
C LEU A 133 5.68 26.94 9.89
N LEU A 134 4.73 26.16 9.38
CA LEU A 134 4.53 25.96 7.94
C LEU A 134 4.21 27.27 7.23
N VAL A 135 3.22 28.02 7.71
CA VAL A 135 2.81 29.32 7.14
C VAL A 135 3.92 30.36 7.20
N ARG A 136 4.71 30.40 8.28
CA ARG A 136 5.80 31.37 8.42
C ARG A 136 6.95 31.09 7.45
N ASN A 137 7.25 29.82 7.18
CA ASN A 137 8.37 29.43 6.33
C ASN A 137 8.00 29.36 4.85
N ASP A 138 6.73 29.15 4.55
CA ASP A 138 6.18 29.18 3.20
C ASP A 138 4.83 29.92 3.23
N PRO A 139 4.80 31.22 2.81
CA PRO A 139 3.57 32.02 2.82
C PRO A 139 2.45 31.49 1.93
N ASP A 140 2.80 30.69 0.90
CA ASP A 140 1.83 30.04 0.01
C ASP A 140 1.26 28.76 0.62
N HIS A 141 1.86 28.24 1.70
CA HIS A 141 1.36 27.09 2.43
C HIS A 141 0.18 27.47 3.31
N SER A 142 -0.95 26.81 3.13
CA SER A 142 -2.18 27.09 3.88
C SER A 142 -2.11 26.75 5.38
N GLY A 143 -1.02 26.13 5.84
CA GLY A 143 -0.82 25.69 7.23
C GLY A 143 -1.55 24.41 7.62
N GLU A 144 -2.31 23.83 6.71
CA GLU A 144 -3.09 22.61 6.94
C GLU A 144 -2.18 21.39 7.02
N LEU A 145 -2.17 20.68 8.16
CA LEU A 145 -1.28 19.56 8.42
C LEU A 145 -1.51 18.37 7.48
N TYR A 146 -2.71 18.19 6.97
CA TYR A 146 -3.00 17.12 6.00
C TYR A 146 -2.31 17.33 4.65
N LYS A 147 -1.78 18.53 4.38
CA LYS A 147 -0.96 18.82 3.20
C LYS A 147 0.53 18.54 3.43
N LEU A 148 0.94 18.24 4.66
CA LEU A 148 2.30 17.85 4.97
C LEU A 148 2.52 16.40 4.61
N HIS A 149 3.46 16.15 3.68
CA HIS A 149 3.82 14.83 3.22
C HIS A 149 4.98 14.27 4.02
N LEU A 150 4.71 13.29 4.88
CA LEU A 150 5.74 12.61 5.66
C LEU A 150 6.29 11.44 4.85
N PRO A 151 7.56 11.48 4.37
CA PRO A 151 8.10 10.45 3.50
C PRO A 151 8.29 9.11 4.23
N VAL A 152 8.13 8.01 3.51
CA VAL A 152 8.31 6.66 4.02
C VAL A 152 9.04 5.75 3.02
N GLY A 153 10.32 5.99 2.83
CA GLY A 153 11.21 5.08 2.13
C GLY A 153 11.05 5.00 0.61
N GLY A 154 10.39 5.96 -0.03
CA GLY A 154 10.24 6.03 -1.49
C GLY A 154 9.39 4.91 -2.09
N ALA A 155 9.50 4.75 -3.41
CA ALA A 155 8.62 3.87 -4.19
C ALA A 155 8.79 2.37 -3.90
N ARG A 156 9.96 1.95 -3.38
CA ARG A 156 10.28 0.54 -3.20
C ARG A 156 10.22 0.07 -1.75
N MET A 157 10.40 0.97 -0.79
CA MET A 157 10.42 0.63 0.64
C MET A 157 9.13 1.10 1.34
N ARG A 158 8.02 1.18 0.61
CA ARG A 158 6.75 1.64 1.14
C ARG A 158 6.10 0.63 2.08
N PRO A 159 5.37 1.10 3.09
CA PRO A 159 4.54 0.25 3.94
C PRO A 159 3.46 -0.49 3.13
N CYS A 160 3.05 -1.63 3.64
CA CYS A 160 1.97 -2.44 3.09
C CYS A 160 0.68 -2.29 3.93
N LEU A 161 -0.40 -2.91 3.48
CA LEU A 161 -1.64 -2.94 4.24
C LEU A 161 -1.47 -3.64 5.59
N GLU A 162 -0.61 -4.66 5.64
CA GLU A 162 -0.26 -5.39 6.87
C GLU A 162 0.36 -4.47 7.93
N ASP A 163 1.19 -3.50 7.51
CA ASP A 163 1.77 -2.51 8.44
C ASP A 163 0.67 -1.57 8.99
N MET A 164 -0.29 -1.17 8.13
CA MET A 164 -1.46 -0.38 8.55
C MET A 164 -2.35 -1.18 9.52
N LEU A 165 -2.65 -2.44 9.23
CA LEU A 165 -3.45 -3.30 10.11
C LEU A 165 -2.77 -3.50 11.47
N GLN A 166 -1.45 -3.71 11.48
CA GLN A 166 -0.70 -3.83 12.73
C GLN A 166 -0.75 -2.54 13.55
N LEU A 167 -0.57 -1.38 12.92
CA LEU A 167 -0.71 -0.07 13.58
C LEU A 167 -2.09 0.07 14.23
N LEU A 168 -3.16 -0.25 13.49
CA LEU A 168 -4.53 -0.14 13.98
C LEU A 168 -4.80 -1.04 15.20
N ILE A 169 -4.25 -2.25 15.19
CA ILE A 169 -4.43 -3.21 16.31
C ILE A 169 -3.56 -2.82 17.49
N GLN A 170 -2.29 -2.50 17.30
CA GLN A 170 -1.34 -2.27 18.40
C GLN A 170 -1.46 -0.89 19.04
N GLU A 171 -1.57 0.18 18.23
CA GLU A 171 -1.57 1.54 18.74
C GLU A 171 -2.98 2.08 19.01
N PHE A 172 -3.97 1.67 18.20
CA PHE A 172 -5.36 2.10 18.39
C PHE A 172 -6.22 1.06 19.11
N CYS A 173 -5.66 -0.12 19.43
CA CYS A 173 -6.33 -1.19 20.18
C CYS A 173 -7.65 -1.65 19.55
N PHE A 174 -7.77 -1.64 18.22
CA PHE A 174 -8.94 -2.22 17.57
C PHE A 174 -8.96 -3.74 17.70
N ASP A 175 -10.15 -4.30 17.71
CA ASP A 175 -10.38 -5.74 17.84
C ASP A 175 -9.77 -6.47 16.64
N SER A 176 -9.19 -7.64 16.91
CA SER A 176 -8.64 -8.54 15.89
C SER A 176 -9.04 -9.98 16.15
N LYS A 177 -9.00 -10.82 15.14
CA LYS A 177 -9.25 -12.25 15.25
C LYS A 177 -8.07 -12.98 15.86
N GLN A 178 -8.34 -14.15 16.45
CA GLN A 178 -7.29 -15.10 16.83
C GLN A 178 -6.48 -15.48 15.58
N GLY A 179 -5.15 -15.42 15.66
CA GLY A 179 -4.25 -15.67 14.53
C GLY A 179 -4.00 -14.47 13.61
N ALA A 180 -4.61 -13.31 13.88
CA ALA A 180 -4.41 -12.09 13.08
C ALA A 180 -2.93 -11.71 12.94
N HIS A 181 -2.14 -11.83 14.02
CA HIS A 181 -0.72 -11.52 14.02
C HIS A 181 0.06 -12.36 13.00
N GLN A 182 -0.16 -13.68 12.96
CA GLN A 182 0.47 -14.57 11.99
C GLN A 182 0.06 -14.24 10.55
N ALA A 183 -1.22 -13.95 10.32
CA ALA A 183 -1.71 -13.56 8.98
C ALA A 183 -1.06 -12.26 8.47
N ILE A 184 -0.87 -11.29 9.37
CA ILE A 184 -0.17 -10.03 9.09
C ILE A 184 1.30 -10.29 8.76
N GLU A 185 2.01 -11.11 9.54
CA GLU A 185 3.42 -11.43 9.30
C GLU A 185 3.62 -12.15 7.97
N ASP A 186 2.82 -13.16 7.69
CA ASP A 186 2.89 -13.92 6.43
C ASP A 186 2.60 -13.03 5.21
N GLY A 187 1.61 -12.14 5.31
CA GLY A 187 1.28 -11.15 4.28
C GLY A 187 2.44 -10.19 4.03
N ARG A 188 3.00 -9.64 5.11
CA ARG A 188 4.16 -8.74 5.08
C ARG A 188 5.39 -9.38 4.42
N ILE A 189 5.67 -10.65 4.73
CA ILE A 189 6.78 -11.38 4.10
C ILE A 189 6.55 -11.47 2.59
N ARG A 190 5.35 -11.87 2.14
CA ARG A 190 5.01 -11.94 0.70
C ARG A 190 5.15 -10.58 0.02
N TRP A 191 4.66 -9.51 0.66
CA TRP A 191 4.79 -8.15 0.15
C TRP A 191 6.27 -7.72 0.01
N ARG A 192 7.08 -7.93 1.05
CA ARG A 192 8.50 -7.56 1.05
C ARG A 192 9.30 -8.35 0.01
N HIS A 193 8.99 -9.63 -0.20
CA HIS A 193 9.59 -10.39 -1.30
C HIS A 193 9.28 -9.78 -2.67
N ARG A 194 8.05 -9.28 -2.89
CA ARG A 194 7.70 -8.58 -4.14
C ARG A 194 8.48 -7.27 -4.30
N GLN A 195 8.65 -6.52 -3.22
CA GLN A 195 9.45 -5.30 -3.21
C GLN A 195 10.92 -5.60 -3.49
N LEU A 196 11.50 -6.58 -2.79
CA LEU A 196 12.87 -7.02 -3.01
C LEU A 196 13.10 -7.46 -4.47
N ALA A 197 12.23 -8.30 -5.01
CA ALA A 197 12.33 -8.71 -6.41
C ALA A 197 12.23 -7.54 -7.39
N ALA A 198 11.46 -6.48 -7.05
CA ALA A 198 11.40 -5.26 -7.84
C ALA A 198 12.70 -4.45 -7.75
N MET A 199 13.31 -4.34 -6.54
CA MET A 199 14.60 -3.67 -6.36
C MET A 199 15.73 -4.36 -7.13
N VAL A 200 15.80 -5.69 -7.07
CA VAL A 200 16.76 -6.48 -7.86
C VAL A 200 16.59 -6.24 -9.38
N ARG A 201 15.37 -6.03 -9.85
CA ARG A 201 15.13 -5.68 -11.28
C ARG A 201 15.47 -4.24 -11.61
N ASP A 202 15.41 -3.34 -10.64
CA ASP A 202 15.77 -1.93 -10.84
C ASP A 202 17.30 -1.71 -10.83
N ASP A 203 18.03 -2.48 -10.03
CA ASP A 203 19.50 -2.47 -10.01
C ASP A 203 20.09 -3.89 -9.97
N PRO A 204 20.15 -4.56 -11.12
CA PRO A 204 20.70 -5.92 -11.19
C PRO A 204 22.23 -5.95 -10.98
N GLU A 205 22.94 -4.86 -11.26
CA GLU A 205 24.41 -4.78 -11.07
C GLU A 205 24.75 -4.82 -9.59
N GLU A 206 24.10 -3.98 -8.78
CA GLU A 206 24.28 -3.99 -7.33
C GLU A 206 23.82 -5.30 -6.70
N ALA A 207 22.70 -5.88 -7.18
CA ALA A 207 22.25 -7.18 -6.72
C ALA A 207 23.28 -8.29 -6.98
N VAL A 208 23.91 -8.30 -8.16
CA VAL A 208 24.98 -9.25 -8.51
C VAL A 208 26.21 -9.01 -7.65
N ARG A 209 26.62 -7.75 -7.45
CA ARG A 209 27.76 -7.40 -6.57
C ARG A 209 27.56 -7.99 -5.18
N VAL A 210 26.42 -7.74 -4.54
CA VAL A 210 26.11 -8.26 -3.19
C VAL A 210 26.14 -9.79 -3.17
N LEU A 211 25.52 -10.45 -4.16
CA LEU A 211 25.50 -11.91 -4.24
C LEU A 211 26.92 -12.50 -4.38
N GLN A 212 27.79 -11.91 -5.20
CA GLN A 212 29.13 -12.43 -5.47
C GLN A 212 30.11 -12.04 -4.38
N GLU A 213 30.21 -10.74 -4.06
CA GLU A 213 31.29 -10.23 -3.19
C GLU A 213 30.99 -10.42 -1.69
N GLU A 214 29.71 -10.32 -1.29
CA GLU A 214 29.34 -10.40 0.12
C GLU A 214 28.84 -11.78 0.54
N LEU A 215 28.14 -12.49 -0.36
CA LEU A 215 27.48 -13.76 -0.04
C LEU A 215 28.14 -14.98 -0.70
N GLY A 216 29.12 -14.78 -1.61
CA GLY A 216 29.92 -15.84 -2.23
C GLY A 216 29.15 -16.68 -3.28
N TYR A 217 28.05 -16.19 -3.83
CA TYR A 217 27.32 -16.89 -4.90
C TYR A 217 28.05 -16.75 -6.25
N GLU A 218 28.02 -17.81 -7.04
CA GLU A 218 28.39 -17.71 -8.44
C GLU A 218 27.21 -17.23 -9.28
N VAL A 219 27.27 -16.00 -9.79
CA VAL A 219 26.25 -15.43 -10.65
C VAL A 219 26.81 -15.32 -12.07
N LYS A 220 26.15 -15.96 -13.04
CA LYS A 220 26.52 -15.87 -14.46
C LYS A 220 25.65 -14.80 -15.14
N PRO A 221 26.23 -13.85 -15.87
CA PRO A 221 25.47 -12.86 -16.61
C PRO A 221 24.62 -13.56 -17.71
N PRO A 222 23.46 -12.99 -18.07
CA PRO A 222 22.68 -13.50 -19.17
C PRO A 222 23.41 -13.29 -20.49
N THR A 223 23.21 -14.21 -21.46
CA THR A 223 23.84 -14.14 -22.79
C THR A 223 23.47 -12.89 -23.57
N SER A 224 22.31 -12.28 -23.27
CA SER A 224 21.84 -11.00 -23.84
C SER A 224 22.50 -9.75 -23.25
N GLY A 225 23.45 -9.90 -22.34
CA GLY A 225 24.06 -8.81 -21.56
C GLY A 225 23.23 -8.45 -20.31
N ALA A 226 23.89 -7.85 -19.33
CA ALA A 226 23.24 -7.33 -18.11
C ALA A 226 22.40 -6.10 -18.46
N ARG A 227 21.31 -5.91 -17.71
CA ARG A 227 20.53 -4.69 -17.79
C ARG A 227 21.18 -3.64 -16.92
N SER A 228 21.19 -2.38 -17.40
CA SER A 228 21.68 -1.26 -16.60
C SER A 228 20.72 -0.92 -15.46
N ALA A 229 21.27 -0.35 -14.39
CA ALA A 229 20.50 0.15 -13.26
C ALA A 229 19.50 1.24 -13.70
N ARG A 230 18.33 1.22 -13.10
CA ARG A 230 17.26 2.22 -13.31
C ARG A 230 17.38 3.34 -12.29
N LEU A 231 18.37 4.20 -12.48
CA LEU A 231 18.68 5.31 -11.55
C LEU A 231 17.50 6.27 -11.36
N ASP A 232 16.62 6.40 -12.36
CA ASP A 232 15.36 7.15 -12.26
C ASP A 232 14.48 6.63 -11.11
N ARG A 233 14.45 5.31 -10.90
CA ARG A 233 13.67 4.67 -9.83
C ARG A 233 14.35 4.76 -8.47
N LEU A 234 15.68 4.69 -8.43
CA LEU A 234 16.44 4.76 -7.18
C LEU A 234 16.49 6.18 -6.62
N ARG A 235 16.43 7.21 -7.46
CA ARG A 235 16.42 8.63 -7.07
C ARG A 235 15.04 9.15 -6.67
N HIS A 236 13.99 8.44 -7.01
CA HIS A 236 12.61 8.87 -6.75
C HIS A 236 12.28 8.69 -5.27
N TRP A 237 11.94 9.79 -4.61
CA TRP A 237 11.65 9.87 -3.17
C TRP A 237 10.16 9.76 -2.82
#